data_d76003a6dd9e23493b633f31f99dbe6b
#
_entry.id   d76003a6dd9e23493b633f31f99dbe6b
#
_cell.length_a   1.000
_cell.length_b   1.000
_cell.length_c   1.000
_cell.angle_alpha   90.00
_cell.angle_beta   90.00
_cell.angle_gamma   90.00
#
_symmetry.space_group_name_H-M   'P 1'
#
loop_
_entity.id
_entity.type
_entity.pdbx_description
1 polymer ?
#
loop_
_entity_poly.entity_id
_entity_poly.type
_entity_poly.pdbx_seq_one_letter_code
_entity_poly.pdbx_strand_id
1 'polypeptide(L)'
;LTAARRDAFLANTKVVPASANSLTLPMIMLQKYIALWGHGTMETWVDMRRYHYTDKDATGVQVYTGFTLPAAADIFQDNGGKMAYRMRPRFNSEYVWNINELNRIGATTIDYHTKEMWFSTK
;
A
#
# COMPACT_ATOMS: atom_id res chain seq x y z
N LEU A 1 11.99 -19.17 -22.89
CA LEU A 1 10.52 -19.23 -22.85
C LEU A 1 10.02 -19.84 -24.16
N THR A 2 9.28 -20.96 -24.10
CA THR A 2 8.72 -21.59 -25.32
C THR A 2 7.46 -20.84 -25.78
N ALA A 3 7.16 -20.89 -27.10
CA ALA A 3 5.95 -20.28 -27.65
C ALA A 3 4.67 -20.83 -26.97
N ALA A 4 4.60 -22.13 -26.73
CA ALA A 4 3.46 -22.75 -26.06
C ALA A 4 3.23 -22.20 -24.64
N ARG A 5 4.28 -21.94 -23.84
CA ARG A 5 4.16 -21.34 -22.49
C ARG A 5 3.71 -19.89 -22.57
N ARG A 6 4.22 -19.13 -23.53
CA ARG A 6 3.77 -17.76 -23.78
C ARG A 6 2.29 -17.72 -24.13
N ASP A 7 1.88 -18.56 -25.06
CA ASP A 7 0.51 -18.57 -25.56
C ASP A 7 -0.48 -19.04 -24.49
N ALA A 8 -0.10 -20.02 -23.65
CA ALA A 8 -0.87 -20.45 -22.49
C ALA A 8 -1.01 -19.31 -21.44
N PHE A 9 0.04 -18.52 -21.20
CA PHE A 9 -0.03 -17.36 -20.31
C PHE A 9 -0.96 -16.28 -20.86
N LEU A 10 -0.86 -15.94 -22.14
CA LEU A 10 -1.70 -14.94 -22.80
C LEU A 10 -3.18 -15.35 -22.87
N ALA A 11 -3.46 -16.65 -22.93
CA ALA A 11 -4.81 -17.19 -22.92
C ALA A 11 -5.43 -17.27 -21.50
N ASN A 12 -4.65 -17.05 -20.46
CA ASN A 12 -5.15 -17.13 -19.09
C ASN A 12 -5.89 -15.84 -18.69
N THR A 13 -7.20 -15.86 -18.75
CA THR A 13 -8.07 -14.71 -18.45
C THR A 13 -8.00 -14.21 -17.00
N LYS A 14 -7.40 -14.98 -16.08
CA LYS A 14 -7.13 -14.53 -14.71
C LYS A 14 -5.93 -13.58 -14.63
N VAL A 15 -5.07 -13.59 -15.63
CA VAL A 15 -3.84 -12.78 -15.68
C VAL A 15 -3.93 -11.73 -16.79
N VAL A 16 -4.38 -12.14 -17.97
CA VAL A 16 -4.53 -11.28 -19.14
C VAL A 16 -6.03 -11.12 -19.43
N PRO A 17 -6.59 -9.92 -19.31
CA PRO A 17 -8.01 -9.72 -19.59
C PRO A 17 -8.33 -10.04 -21.06
N ALA A 18 -9.52 -10.62 -21.30
CA ALA A 18 -9.95 -11.01 -22.63
C ALA A 18 -10.14 -9.81 -23.59
N SER A 19 -10.36 -8.62 -23.06
CA SER A 19 -10.51 -7.38 -23.82
C SER A 19 -10.02 -6.19 -23.00
N ALA A 20 -9.73 -5.07 -23.67
CA ALA A 20 -9.35 -3.82 -22.99
C ALA A 20 -10.41 -3.35 -21.97
N ASN A 21 -11.69 -3.55 -22.28
CA ASN A 21 -12.80 -3.17 -21.39
C ASN A 21 -12.91 -4.05 -20.13
N SER A 22 -12.24 -5.19 -20.13
CA SER A 22 -12.19 -6.11 -18.96
C SER A 22 -10.99 -5.83 -18.05
N LEU A 23 -10.11 -4.89 -18.42
CA LEU A 23 -8.98 -4.49 -17.59
C LEU A 23 -9.47 -3.66 -16.41
N THR A 24 -9.18 -4.10 -15.19
CA THR A 24 -9.58 -3.44 -13.95
C THR A 24 -8.38 -2.89 -13.19
N LEU A 25 -8.63 -1.90 -12.32
CA LEU A 25 -7.60 -1.35 -11.45
C LEU A 25 -6.93 -2.42 -10.55
N PRO A 26 -7.65 -3.34 -9.91
CA PRO A 26 -7.04 -4.45 -9.16
C PRO A 26 -6.06 -5.28 -10.01
N MET A 27 -6.38 -5.58 -11.26
CA MET A 27 -5.47 -6.34 -12.14
C MET A 27 -4.17 -5.58 -12.39
N ILE A 28 -4.25 -4.28 -12.65
CA ILE A 28 -3.06 -3.42 -12.85
C ILE A 28 -2.21 -3.38 -11.59
N MET A 29 -2.83 -3.13 -10.43
CA MET A 29 -2.11 -2.97 -9.17
C MET A 29 -1.47 -4.27 -8.69
N LEU A 30 -2.11 -5.43 -8.90
CA LEU A 30 -1.52 -6.72 -8.58
C LEU A 30 -0.34 -7.06 -9.50
N GLN A 31 -0.41 -6.73 -10.80
CA GLN A 31 0.73 -6.90 -11.71
C GLN A 31 1.89 -5.96 -11.33
N LYS A 32 1.60 -4.72 -10.96
CA LYS A 32 2.60 -3.78 -10.44
C LYS A 32 3.26 -4.32 -9.16
N TYR A 33 2.46 -4.87 -8.24
CA TYR A 33 2.95 -5.50 -7.01
C TYR A 33 3.97 -6.61 -7.30
N ILE A 34 3.63 -7.51 -8.23
CA ILE A 34 4.52 -8.62 -8.64
C ILE A 34 5.79 -8.06 -9.31
N ALA A 35 5.67 -7.08 -10.20
CA ALA A 35 6.79 -6.48 -10.90
C ALA A 35 7.78 -5.77 -9.96
N LEU A 36 7.29 -5.20 -8.85
CA LEU A 36 8.11 -4.50 -7.85
C LEU A 36 8.63 -5.43 -6.74
N TRP A 37 8.26 -6.71 -6.77
CA TRP A 37 8.66 -7.67 -5.75
C TRP A 37 10.18 -7.73 -5.58
N GLY A 38 10.63 -7.54 -4.35
CA GLY A 38 12.05 -7.63 -3.97
C GLY A 38 12.91 -6.38 -4.23
N HIS A 39 12.43 -5.39 -5.00
CA HIS A 39 13.21 -4.16 -5.27
C HIS A 39 12.41 -2.86 -5.19
N GLY A 40 11.11 -2.87 -5.35
CA GLY A 40 10.25 -1.69 -5.29
C GLY A 40 9.29 -1.66 -4.09
N THR A 41 9.72 -2.14 -2.93
CA THR A 41 8.87 -2.28 -1.74
C THR A 41 8.29 -0.97 -1.25
N MET A 42 9.05 0.12 -1.31
CA MET A 42 8.60 1.44 -0.90
C MET A 42 7.50 1.99 -1.81
N GLU A 43 7.62 1.80 -3.13
CA GLU A 43 6.59 2.19 -4.10
C GLU A 43 5.31 1.40 -3.89
N THR A 44 5.43 0.09 -3.68
CA THR A 44 4.30 -0.77 -3.35
C THR A 44 3.59 -0.30 -2.08
N TRP A 45 4.36 0.05 -1.04
CA TRP A 45 3.76 0.57 0.19
C TRP A 45 3.10 1.94 0.01
N VAL A 46 3.64 2.82 -0.85
CA VAL A 46 2.99 4.08 -1.23
C VAL A 46 1.63 3.82 -1.88
N ASP A 47 1.58 2.89 -2.82
CA ASP A 47 0.33 2.53 -3.50
C ASP A 47 -0.70 1.92 -2.54
N MET A 48 -0.29 1.01 -1.66
CA MET A 48 -1.18 0.42 -0.66
C MET A 48 -1.78 1.48 0.26
N ARG A 49 -0.98 2.45 0.71
CA ARG A 49 -1.46 3.58 1.53
C ARG A 49 -2.44 4.48 0.77
N ARG A 50 -2.19 4.73 -0.53
CA ARG A 50 -3.08 5.52 -1.39
C ARG A 50 -4.48 4.94 -1.46
N TYR A 51 -4.60 3.61 -1.44
CA TYR A 51 -5.86 2.88 -1.44
C TYR A 51 -6.27 2.37 -0.05
N HIS A 52 -5.80 3.03 1.02
CA HIS A 52 -6.10 2.69 2.43
C HIS A 52 -6.05 1.18 2.70
N TYR A 53 -5.13 0.48 2.00
CA TYR A 53 -4.91 -0.97 2.04
C TYR A 53 -6.09 -1.82 1.52
N THR A 54 -7.33 -1.40 1.76
CA THR A 54 -8.54 -2.20 1.48
C THR A 54 -9.62 -1.45 0.69
N ASP A 55 -9.30 -0.28 0.14
CA ASP A 55 -10.23 0.46 -0.70
C ASP A 55 -10.69 -0.35 -1.91
N LYS A 56 -11.90 -0.06 -2.34
CA LYS A 56 -12.51 -0.66 -3.52
C LYS A 56 -12.44 0.30 -4.71
N ASP A 57 -12.35 -0.25 -5.88
CA ASP A 57 -12.45 0.49 -7.13
C ASP A 57 -13.92 0.85 -7.46
N ALA A 58 -14.13 1.51 -8.60
CA ALA A 58 -15.46 1.91 -9.06
C ALA A 58 -16.41 0.72 -9.32
N THR A 59 -15.89 -0.50 -9.45
CA THR A 59 -16.68 -1.73 -9.62
C THR A 59 -17.03 -2.41 -8.29
N GLY A 60 -16.57 -1.86 -7.17
CA GLY A 60 -16.77 -2.42 -5.83
C GLY A 60 -15.80 -3.54 -5.47
N VAL A 61 -14.78 -3.80 -6.30
CA VAL A 61 -13.75 -4.79 -6.04
C VAL A 61 -12.57 -4.15 -5.31
N GLN A 62 -12.07 -4.81 -4.26
CA GLN A 62 -10.91 -4.32 -3.52
C GLN A 62 -9.68 -4.24 -4.43
N VAL A 63 -8.97 -3.10 -4.39
CA VAL A 63 -7.83 -2.82 -5.27
C VAL A 63 -6.70 -3.84 -5.06
N TYR A 64 -6.36 -4.13 -3.81
CA TYR A 64 -5.42 -5.20 -3.46
C TYR A 64 -6.21 -6.45 -3.05
N THR A 65 -6.78 -7.13 -4.04
CA THR A 65 -7.58 -8.34 -3.86
C THR A 65 -6.80 -9.40 -3.06
N GLY A 66 -7.42 -9.90 -2.00
CA GLY A 66 -6.82 -10.91 -1.13
C GLY A 66 -5.98 -10.34 0.02
N PHE A 67 -5.73 -9.03 0.06
CA PHE A 67 -5.13 -8.42 1.24
C PHE A 67 -6.20 -8.25 2.34
N THR A 68 -5.88 -8.70 3.54
CA THR A 68 -6.71 -8.52 4.73
C THR A 68 -5.93 -7.75 5.79
N LEU A 69 -6.61 -6.85 6.49
CA LEU A 69 -5.98 -6.15 7.62
C LEU A 69 -5.65 -7.15 8.73
N PRO A 70 -4.50 -6.99 9.41
CA PRO A 70 -4.23 -7.73 10.65
C PRO A 70 -5.33 -7.48 11.68
N ALA A 71 -5.57 -8.43 12.57
CA ALA A 71 -6.46 -8.20 13.71
C ALA A 71 -5.89 -7.08 14.59
N ALA A 72 -6.75 -6.30 15.25
CA ALA A 72 -6.32 -5.19 16.09
C ALA A 72 -5.33 -5.61 17.19
N ALA A 73 -5.42 -6.85 17.67
CA ALA A 73 -4.47 -7.40 18.64
C ALA A 73 -3.07 -7.69 18.06
N ASP A 74 -2.97 -7.86 16.76
CA ASP A 74 -1.70 -8.13 16.05
C ASP A 74 -1.02 -6.84 15.56
N ILE A 75 -1.70 -5.72 15.68
CA ILE A 75 -1.16 -4.40 15.35
C ILE A 75 -0.48 -3.82 16.59
N PHE A 76 0.65 -3.14 16.38
CA PHE A 76 1.36 -2.46 17.47
C PHE A 76 0.40 -1.57 18.27
N GLN A 77 0.43 -1.68 19.60
CA GLN A 77 -0.57 -1.06 20.50
C GLN A 77 -0.71 0.45 20.32
N ASP A 78 0.39 1.15 20.05
CA ASP A 78 0.41 2.61 19.86
C ASP A 78 -0.30 3.06 18.57
N ASN A 79 -0.61 2.12 17.68
CA ASN A 79 -1.39 2.42 16.47
C ASN A 79 -2.89 2.65 16.78
N GLY A 80 -3.37 2.24 17.96
CA GLY A 80 -4.79 2.31 18.27
C GLY A 80 -5.68 1.54 17.28
N GLY A 81 -5.21 0.38 16.80
CA GLY A 81 -5.90 -0.45 15.81
C GLY A 81 -5.84 0.04 14.37
N LYS A 82 -5.07 1.10 14.08
CA LYS A 82 -4.94 1.68 12.74
C LYS A 82 -3.69 1.18 12.01
N MET A 83 -3.74 1.18 10.69
CA MET A 83 -2.57 0.91 9.86
C MET A 83 -1.60 2.10 9.85
N ALA A 84 -0.33 1.82 9.55
CA ALA A 84 0.69 2.86 9.41
C ALA A 84 0.62 3.51 8.02
N TYR A 85 0.59 4.84 7.98
CA TYR A 85 0.54 5.64 6.75
C TYR A 85 1.82 6.41 6.49
N ARG A 86 2.70 6.58 7.50
CA ARG A 86 3.97 7.28 7.36
C ARG A 86 5.05 6.69 8.26
N MET A 87 6.29 6.97 7.93
CA MET A 87 7.40 6.68 8.82
C MET A 87 7.48 7.69 9.94
N ARG A 88 8.01 7.28 11.07
CA ARG A 88 8.35 8.20 12.15
C ARG A 88 9.70 8.87 11.85
N PRO A 89 9.89 10.12 12.28
CA PRO A 89 11.20 10.75 12.26
C PRO A 89 12.24 9.93 13.04
N ARG A 90 13.49 10.02 12.64
CA ARG A 90 14.57 9.27 13.28
C ARG A 90 14.82 9.77 14.70
N PHE A 91 14.80 8.88 15.69
CA PHE A 91 14.92 9.24 17.10
C PHE A 91 16.23 9.97 17.43
N ASN A 92 17.39 9.42 17.04
CA ASN A 92 18.70 9.95 17.44
C ASN A 92 19.09 11.28 16.78
N SER A 93 18.36 11.73 15.77
CA SER A 93 18.63 13.02 15.13
C SER A 93 17.48 13.98 15.31
N GLU A 94 16.29 13.63 14.85
CA GLU A 94 15.16 14.54 14.83
C GLU A 94 14.63 14.85 16.23
N TYR A 95 14.49 13.87 17.10
CA TYR A 95 13.99 14.08 18.46
C TYR A 95 15.01 14.77 19.39
N VAL A 96 16.29 14.76 19.02
CA VAL A 96 17.33 15.46 19.80
C VAL A 96 17.54 16.88 19.30
N TRP A 97 17.65 17.07 17.97
CA TRP A 97 18.08 18.33 17.38
C TRP A 97 16.95 19.15 16.77
N ASN A 98 15.79 18.55 16.50
CA ASN A 98 14.69 19.17 15.75
C ASN A 98 13.34 19.06 16.47
N ILE A 99 13.35 18.93 17.80
CA ILE A 99 12.14 18.65 18.60
C ILE A 99 11.05 19.73 18.42
N ASN A 100 11.43 20.99 18.23
CA ASN A 100 10.47 22.06 18.04
C ASN A 100 9.65 21.89 16.76
N GLU A 101 10.30 21.51 15.65
CA GLU A 101 9.60 21.21 14.38
C GLU A 101 8.75 19.95 14.49
N LEU A 102 9.24 18.92 15.18
CA LEU A 102 8.45 17.72 15.44
C LEU A 102 7.17 18.03 16.21
N ASN A 103 7.26 18.90 17.22
CA ASN A 103 6.08 19.36 17.96
C ASN A 103 5.14 20.15 17.07
N ARG A 104 5.66 21.06 16.23
CA ARG A 104 4.86 21.88 15.31
C ARG A 104 4.04 21.03 14.33
N ILE A 105 4.60 19.94 13.82
CA ILE A 105 3.91 19.03 12.89
C ILE A 105 3.19 17.87 13.60
N GLY A 106 3.21 17.82 14.94
CA GLY A 106 2.58 16.77 15.73
C GLY A 106 3.27 15.41 15.64
N ALA A 107 4.57 15.37 15.26
CA ALA A 107 5.32 14.13 15.09
C ALA A 107 5.79 13.52 16.41
N THR A 108 5.61 14.22 17.51
CA THR A 108 5.88 13.71 18.87
C THR A 108 4.73 12.88 19.44
N THR A 109 3.55 12.89 18.79
CA THR A 109 2.41 12.07 19.25
C THR A 109 2.69 10.59 19.04
N ILE A 110 2.18 9.76 19.96
CA ILE A 110 2.42 8.32 19.97
C ILE A 110 1.92 7.63 18.69
N ASP A 111 0.84 8.14 18.13
CA ASP A 111 0.15 7.62 16.94
C ASP A 111 0.54 8.32 15.63
N TYR A 112 1.59 9.15 15.61
CA TYR A 112 1.97 9.94 14.43
C TYR A 112 2.05 9.14 13.13
N HIS A 113 2.57 7.93 13.21
CA HIS A 113 2.76 7.05 12.04
C HIS A 113 1.45 6.52 11.47
N THR A 114 0.33 6.66 12.16
CA THR A 114 -1.00 6.31 11.65
C THR A 114 -1.71 7.45 10.92
N LYS A 115 -1.13 8.66 10.93
CA LYS A 115 -1.71 9.82 10.22
C LYS A 115 -1.44 9.72 8.73
N GLU A 116 -2.47 10.00 7.94
CA GLU A 116 -2.38 9.93 6.49
C GLU A 116 -1.39 10.91 5.89
N MET A 117 -0.88 10.57 4.71
CA MET A 117 -0.06 11.42 3.87
C MET A 117 -0.95 12.12 2.83
N TRP A 118 -0.47 13.25 2.29
CA TRP A 118 -1.21 14.04 1.30
C TRP A 118 -1.73 13.23 0.09
N PHE A 119 -1.05 12.17 -0.30
CA PHE A 119 -1.43 11.32 -1.43
C PHE A 119 -2.49 10.26 -1.07
N SER A 120 -2.78 10.06 0.20
CA SER A 120 -3.83 9.15 0.69
C SER A 120 -5.08 9.89 1.17
N THR A 121 -4.99 11.20 1.43
CA THR A 121 -6.19 12.00 1.78
C THR A 121 -7.10 12.15 0.56
N LYS A 122 -8.38 11.88 0.73
CA LYS A 122 -9.43 12.02 -0.30
C LYS A 122 -10.08 13.38 -0.20
#